data_afc8f96cca3d6ed5743b87a3982efeac
#
_entry.id   afc8f96cca3d6ed5743b87a3982efeac
#
_cell.length_a   1.000
_cell.length_b   1.000
_cell.length_c   1.000
_cell.angle_alpha   90.00
_cell.angle_beta   90.00
_cell.angle_gamma   90.00
#
_symmetry.space_group_name_H-M   'P 1'
#
loop_
_entity.id
_entity.type
_entity.pdbx_description
1 polymer ?
#
loop_
_entity_poly.entity_id
_entity_poly.type
_entity_poly.pdbx_seq_one_letter_code
_entity_poly.pdbx_strand_id
1 'polypeptide(L)'
;MKKYLLFVMMAFFMTGFAQKKLVLYYSQTGSTKAVAEELQKQVGADIESIEAVEPYSSDFQATIQRSGRERESGETPALKPLKSKIAEYDVIFLGYPIWFGTYAMPITTLVKENDFAGKTIVPFCTFGSGGLNTSSDALKKALPKANVQAGYGVRTARVPSAAKELDRFLKENGYKEGAVSKLPDYSEQQPVTEAEKTLFDSACSSYQFPLGTPVTVGKRTTDDSTDYKFTVKSRGMNGEEAITTIYVTVGKEEGAKPEFTEVVR
;
A
#
# COMPACT_ATOMS: atom_id res chain seq x y z
N MET A 1 20.71 -38.43 53.99
CA MET A 1 20.38 -38.91 52.66
C MET A 1 19.88 -37.70 51.87
N LYS A 2 20.74 -37.11 51.00
CA LYS A 2 20.42 -35.92 50.21
C LYS A 2 19.79 -36.41 48.90
N LYS A 3 18.49 -36.05 48.64
CA LYS A 3 17.78 -36.32 47.39
C LYS A 3 18.20 -35.21 46.39
N TYR A 4 18.95 -35.56 45.38
CA TYR A 4 19.22 -34.68 44.24
C TYR A 4 17.99 -34.75 43.29
N LEU A 5 17.27 -33.62 43.18
CA LEU A 5 16.19 -33.44 42.21
C LEU A 5 16.83 -33.04 40.89
N LEU A 6 16.87 -33.97 39.95
CA LEU A 6 17.36 -33.72 38.59
C LEU A 6 16.31 -32.94 37.81
N PHE A 7 16.53 -31.65 37.62
CA PHE A 7 15.66 -30.81 36.78
C PHE A 7 16.10 -31.04 35.33
N VAL A 8 15.38 -31.88 34.58
CA VAL A 8 15.55 -32.03 33.13
C VAL A 8 14.88 -30.83 32.48
N MET A 9 15.73 -29.86 32.09
CA MET A 9 15.32 -28.70 31.29
C MET A 9 15.12 -29.19 29.85
N MET A 10 13.87 -29.49 29.49
CA MET A 10 13.49 -29.86 28.12
C MET A 10 13.54 -28.58 27.27
N ALA A 11 14.67 -28.36 26.60
CA ALA A 11 14.82 -27.31 25.61
C ALA A 11 13.91 -27.65 24.42
N PHE A 12 12.72 -27.03 24.38
CA PHE A 12 11.90 -27.00 23.17
C PHE A 12 12.66 -26.22 22.11
N PHE A 13 13.38 -26.90 21.24
CA PHE A 13 13.83 -26.35 19.99
C PHE A 13 12.56 -26.11 19.14
N MET A 14 11.99 -24.93 19.24
CA MET A 14 11.09 -24.43 18.21
C MET A 14 11.94 -24.25 16.94
N THR A 15 12.00 -25.28 16.11
CA THR A 15 12.39 -25.12 14.71
C THR A 15 11.27 -24.28 14.09
N GLY A 16 11.42 -22.96 14.12
CA GLY A 16 10.57 -22.06 13.38
C GLY A 16 10.74 -22.41 11.90
N PHE A 17 9.77 -23.12 11.32
CA PHE A 17 9.68 -23.24 9.88
C PHE A 17 9.60 -21.81 9.36
N ALA A 18 10.57 -21.42 8.51
CA ALA A 18 10.53 -20.12 7.87
C ALA A 18 9.20 -20.02 7.09
N GLN A 19 8.39 -19.00 7.39
CA GLN A 19 7.11 -18.78 6.73
C GLN A 19 7.30 -18.72 5.22
N LYS A 20 6.56 -19.55 4.48
CA LYS A 20 6.58 -19.52 3.02
C LYS A 20 5.81 -18.30 2.54
N LYS A 21 6.47 -17.44 1.75
CA LYS A 21 5.96 -16.15 1.32
C LYS A 21 5.71 -16.13 -0.18
N LEU A 22 4.59 -15.52 -0.59
CA LEU A 22 4.24 -15.28 -2.00
C LEU A 22 3.98 -13.79 -2.21
N VAL A 23 4.54 -13.21 -3.25
CA VAL A 23 4.13 -11.92 -3.79
C VAL A 23 3.20 -12.21 -4.97
N LEU A 24 1.91 -11.97 -4.76
CA LEU A 24 0.87 -12.19 -5.76
C LEU A 24 0.30 -10.83 -6.16
N TYR A 25 0.34 -10.47 -7.45
CA TYR A 25 -0.01 -9.11 -7.85
C TYR A 25 -0.70 -9.02 -9.20
N TYR A 26 -1.59 -8.04 -9.34
CA TYR A 26 -2.08 -7.54 -10.62
C TYR A 26 -1.43 -6.18 -10.93
N SER A 27 -1.01 -5.98 -12.17
CA SER A 27 -0.43 -4.71 -12.62
C SER A 27 -0.88 -4.37 -14.04
N GLN A 28 -1.52 -3.20 -14.21
CA GLN A 28 -1.98 -2.73 -15.52
C GLN A 28 -0.89 -2.01 -16.31
N THR A 29 -0.17 -1.11 -15.66
CA THR A 29 0.81 -0.19 -16.30
C THR A 29 2.25 -0.46 -15.91
N GLY A 30 2.52 -1.53 -15.16
CA GLY A 30 3.86 -1.87 -14.67
C GLY A 30 4.21 -1.30 -13.30
N SER A 31 3.49 -0.30 -12.77
CA SER A 31 3.82 0.33 -11.49
C SER A 31 3.73 -0.65 -10.31
N THR A 32 2.63 -1.39 -10.20
CA THR A 32 2.47 -2.41 -9.15
C THR A 32 3.50 -3.55 -9.31
N LYS A 33 3.81 -3.92 -10.56
CA LYS A 33 4.87 -4.90 -10.87
C LYS A 33 6.22 -4.46 -10.31
N ALA A 34 6.62 -3.21 -10.54
CA ALA A 34 7.90 -2.69 -10.04
C ALA A 34 8.00 -2.77 -8.50
N VAL A 35 6.91 -2.45 -7.79
CA VAL A 35 6.84 -2.61 -6.32
C VAL A 35 6.88 -4.09 -5.93
N ALA A 36 6.19 -4.97 -6.67
CA ALA A 36 6.18 -6.40 -6.40
C ALA A 36 7.58 -7.04 -6.55
N GLU A 37 8.31 -6.66 -7.58
CA GLU A 37 9.68 -7.14 -7.84
C GLU A 37 10.66 -6.68 -6.75
N GLU A 38 10.53 -5.40 -6.31
CA GLU A 38 11.34 -4.90 -5.21
C GLU A 38 10.98 -5.59 -3.88
N LEU A 39 9.70 -5.80 -3.60
CA LEU A 39 9.24 -6.51 -2.42
C LEU A 39 9.76 -7.96 -2.42
N GLN A 40 9.60 -8.69 -3.54
CA GLN A 40 10.12 -10.05 -3.71
C GLN A 40 11.61 -10.13 -3.38
N LYS A 41 12.41 -9.22 -3.93
CA LYS A 41 13.85 -9.13 -3.69
C LYS A 41 14.16 -8.91 -2.20
N GLN A 42 13.40 -8.05 -1.52
CA GLN A 42 13.67 -7.71 -0.12
C GLN A 42 13.30 -8.82 0.87
N VAL A 43 12.26 -9.62 0.59
CA VAL A 43 11.78 -10.67 1.52
C VAL A 43 12.09 -12.09 1.07
N GLY A 44 12.69 -12.29 -0.11
CA GLY A 44 13.03 -13.61 -0.63
C GLY A 44 11.80 -14.50 -0.87
N ALA A 45 10.70 -13.94 -1.38
CA ALA A 45 9.44 -14.64 -1.63
C ALA A 45 9.37 -15.22 -3.05
N ASP A 46 8.47 -16.20 -3.25
CA ASP A 46 8.00 -16.53 -4.59
C ASP A 46 7.20 -15.35 -5.16
N ILE A 47 7.11 -15.22 -6.49
CA ILE A 47 6.37 -14.13 -7.13
C ILE A 47 5.53 -14.64 -8.29
N GLU A 48 4.29 -14.16 -8.39
CA GLU A 48 3.40 -14.46 -9.50
C GLU A 48 2.51 -13.28 -9.86
N SER A 49 2.32 -13.06 -11.18
CA SER A 49 1.36 -12.08 -11.70
C SER A 49 -0.02 -12.69 -11.87
N ILE A 50 -1.05 -11.96 -11.45
CA ILE A 50 -2.45 -12.24 -11.75
C ILE A 50 -2.73 -11.73 -13.16
N GLU A 51 -3.26 -12.58 -14.03
CA GLU A 51 -3.56 -12.23 -15.40
C GLU A 51 -5.04 -12.43 -15.72
N ALA A 52 -5.69 -11.42 -16.27
CA ALA A 52 -7.01 -11.59 -16.85
C ALA A 52 -6.92 -12.38 -18.17
N VAL A 53 -7.89 -13.27 -18.41
CA VAL A 53 -8.01 -14.01 -19.68
C VAL A 53 -8.12 -13.04 -20.84
N GLU A 54 -8.98 -12.01 -20.69
CA GLU A 54 -9.06 -10.87 -21.58
C GLU A 54 -8.36 -9.67 -20.92
N PRO A 55 -7.15 -9.29 -21.36
CA PRO A 55 -6.43 -8.18 -20.77
C PRO A 55 -7.19 -6.85 -20.88
N TYR A 56 -7.00 -5.98 -19.89
CA TYR A 56 -7.46 -4.60 -20.01
C TYR A 56 -6.63 -3.85 -21.04
N SER A 57 -7.25 -2.89 -21.71
CA SER A 57 -6.58 -2.04 -22.70
C SER A 57 -5.44 -1.22 -22.08
N SER A 58 -4.40 -0.92 -22.86
CA SER A 58 -3.39 0.07 -22.47
C SER A 58 -3.94 1.49 -22.46
N ASP A 59 -5.08 1.72 -23.14
CA ASP A 59 -5.78 3.00 -23.10
C ASP A 59 -6.50 3.19 -21.76
N PHE A 60 -6.25 4.34 -21.14
CA PHE A 60 -6.78 4.66 -19.81
C PHE A 60 -8.31 4.75 -19.83
N GLN A 61 -8.91 5.41 -20.84
CA GLN A 61 -10.35 5.59 -20.91
C GLN A 61 -11.08 4.26 -21.15
N ALA A 62 -10.55 3.42 -22.02
CA ALA A 62 -11.11 2.09 -22.25
C ALA A 62 -11.04 1.21 -20.98
N THR A 63 -9.96 1.29 -20.22
CA THR A 63 -9.83 0.60 -18.94
C THR A 63 -10.84 1.09 -17.91
N ILE A 64 -11.01 2.41 -17.78
CA ILE A 64 -12.00 3.02 -16.86
C ILE A 64 -13.42 2.61 -17.25
N GLN A 65 -13.78 2.66 -18.54
CA GLN A 65 -15.10 2.29 -19.02
C GLN A 65 -15.40 0.81 -18.76
N ARG A 66 -14.45 -0.09 -19.06
CA ARG A 66 -14.63 -1.53 -18.81
C ARG A 66 -14.76 -1.84 -17.33
N SER A 67 -13.82 -1.38 -16.52
CA SER A 67 -13.84 -1.65 -15.08
C SER A 67 -15.02 -0.97 -14.36
N GLY A 68 -15.51 0.18 -14.89
CA GLY A 68 -16.75 0.82 -14.42
C GLY A 68 -17.97 -0.07 -14.68
N ARG A 69 -18.13 -0.59 -15.91
CA ARG A 69 -19.23 -1.52 -16.24
C ARG A 69 -19.18 -2.79 -15.39
N GLU A 70 -18.02 -3.42 -15.25
CA GLU A 70 -17.84 -4.60 -14.42
C GLU A 70 -18.26 -4.35 -12.96
N ARG A 71 -17.89 -3.19 -12.43
CA ARG A 71 -18.27 -2.80 -11.08
C ARG A 71 -19.77 -2.56 -10.91
N GLU A 72 -20.42 -1.91 -11.88
CA GLU A 72 -21.85 -1.61 -11.87
C GLU A 72 -22.71 -2.85 -12.06
N SER A 73 -22.30 -3.75 -12.97
CA SER A 73 -23.02 -5.01 -13.24
C SER A 73 -22.75 -6.09 -12.19
N GLY A 74 -21.65 -5.97 -11.42
CA GLY A 74 -21.19 -7.03 -10.52
C GLY A 74 -20.46 -8.17 -11.24
N GLU A 75 -20.28 -8.08 -12.55
CA GLU A 75 -19.44 -8.99 -13.33
C GLU A 75 -17.97 -8.81 -12.97
N THR A 76 -17.21 -9.88 -13.05
CA THR A 76 -15.78 -9.84 -12.76
C THR A 76 -14.99 -10.49 -13.90
N PRO A 77 -13.80 -9.97 -14.24
CA PRO A 77 -12.99 -10.52 -15.33
C PRO A 77 -12.55 -11.95 -15.00
N ALA A 78 -12.67 -12.87 -15.95
CA ALA A 78 -12.08 -14.20 -15.81
C ALA A 78 -10.55 -14.11 -15.71
N LEU A 79 -9.95 -14.91 -14.82
CA LEU A 79 -8.51 -14.95 -14.63
C LEU A 79 -7.91 -16.20 -15.27
N LYS A 80 -6.66 -16.10 -15.70
CA LYS A 80 -5.86 -17.29 -16.00
C LYS A 80 -5.57 -18.04 -14.69
N PRO A 81 -5.52 -19.38 -14.70
CA PRO A 81 -5.20 -20.16 -13.52
C PRO A 81 -3.86 -19.75 -12.90
N LEU A 82 -3.81 -19.63 -11.58
CA LEU A 82 -2.55 -19.45 -10.87
C LEU A 82 -1.68 -20.71 -10.99
N LYS A 83 -0.38 -20.51 -11.10
CA LYS A 83 0.63 -21.56 -11.01
C LYS A 83 0.93 -21.90 -9.56
N SER A 84 0.94 -20.89 -8.70
CA SER A 84 1.15 -21.02 -7.26
C SER A 84 -0.11 -21.57 -6.57
N LYS A 85 0.08 -22.54 -5.69
CA LYS A 85 -1.00 -23.05 -4.85
C LYS A 85 -1.08 -22.23 -3.58
N ILE A 86 -2.11 -21.41 -3.42
CA ILE A 86 -2.34 -20.53 -2.25
C ILE A 86 -2.16 -21.29 -0.91
N ALA A 87 -2.62 -22.53 -0.86
CA ALA A 87 -2.53 -23.37 0.35
C ALA A 87 -1.10 -23.58 0.86
N GLU A 88 -0.09 -23.52 -0.01
CA GLU A 88 1.31 -23.78 0.33
C GLU A 88 2.01 -22.59 1.01
N TYR A 89 1.37 -21.42 1.09
CA TYR A 89 1.96 -20.18 1.61
C TYR A 89 1.31 -19.77 2.93
N ASP A 90 2.12 -19.19 3.82
CA ASP A 90 1.68 -18.65 5.10
C ASP A 90 1.37 -17.16 5.00
N VAL A 91 2.20 -16.42 4.25
CA VAL A 91 2.11 -14.99 4.04
C VAL A 91 2.00 -14.68 2.56
N ILE A 92 0.97 -13.92 2.19
CA ILE A 92 0.73 -13.48 0.82
C ILE A 92 0.75 -11.96 0.79
N PHE A 93 1.75 -11.39 0.13
CA PHE A 93 1.78 -9.99 -0.22
C PHE A 93 0.91 -9.81 -1.45
N LEU A 94 -0.25 -9.18 -1.29
CA LEU A 94 -1.25 -9.03 -2.36
C LEU A 94 -1.19 -7.62 -2.95
N GLY A 95 -0.73 -7.52 -4.21
CA GLY A 95 -0.47 -6.27 -4.91
C GLY A 95 -1.52 -5.89 -5.94
N TYR A 96 -1.91 -4.61 -5.98
CA TYR A 96 -2.90 -4.11 -6.94
C TYR A 96 -2.83 -2.60 -7.15
N PRO A 97 -3.25 -2.10 -8.32
CA PRO A 97 -3.53 -0.68 -8.49
C PRO A 97 -4.89 -0.33 -7.86
N ILE A 98 -5.00 0.89 -7.34
CA ILE A 98 -6.28 1.42 -6.86
C ILE A 98 -7.09 1.93 -8.05
N TRP A 99 -8.28 1.35 -8.24
CA TRP A 99 -9.30 1.78 -9.19
C TRP A 99 -10.57 2.17 -8.43
N PHE A 100 -11.15 3.33 -8.73
CA PHE A 100 -12.37 3.84 -8.07
C PHE A 100 -12.29 3.80 -6.52
N GLY A 101 -11.11 4.10 -5.95
CA GLY A 101 -10.89 4.14 -4.51
C GLY A 101 -10.74 2.78 -3.81
N THR A 102 -10.75 1.67 -4.57
CA THR A 102 -10.55 0.32 -4.03
C THR A 102 -9.60 -0.49 -4.92
N TYR A 103 -9.41 -1.78 -4.64
CA TYR A 103 -8.58 -2.66 -5.47
C TYR A 103 -9.21 -2.90 -6.86
N ALA A 104 -8.34 -3.15 -7.85
CA ALA A 104 -8.74 -3.41 -9.23
C ALA A 104 -9.59 -4.69 -9.36
N MET A 105 -10.49 -4.72 -10.36
CA MET A 105 -11.47 -5.81 -10.57
C MET A 105 -10.87 -7.23 -10.63
N PRO A 106 -9.67 -7.47 -11.20
CA PRO A 106 -9.04 -8.79 -11.12
C PRO A 106 -8.85 -9.34 -9.70
N ILE A 107 -8.65 -8.47 -8.71
CA ILE A 107 -8.56 -8.89 -7.30
C ILE A 107 -9.93 -9.35 -6.79
N THR A 108 -11.04 -8.77 -7.27
CA THR A 108 -12.38 -9.23 -6.92
C THR A 108 -12.59 -10.69 -7.35
N THR A 109 -12.17 -11.04 -8.55
CA THR A 109 -12.22 -12.43 -9.05
C THR A 109 -11.32 -13.33 -8.21
N LEU A 110 -10.07 -12.91 -7.99
CA LEU A 110 -9.09 -13.69 -7.22
C LEU A 110 -9.64 -14.10 -5.85
N VAL A 111 -10.18 -13.15 -5.09
CA VAL A 111 -10.67 -13.41 -3.73
C VAL A 111 -11.97 -14.20 -3.70
N LYS A 112 -12.77 -14.20 -4.78
CA LYS A 112 -13.96 -15.03 -4.93
C LYS A 112 -13.63 -16.49 -5.26
N GLU A 113 -12.59 -16.72 -6.06
CA GLU A 113 -12.29 -18.03 -6.63
C GLU A 113 -11.25 -18.83 -5.84
N ASN A 114 -10.56 -18.19 -4.87
CA ASN A 114 -9.51 -18.86 -4.10
C ASN A 114 -9.77 -18.80 -2.60
N ASP A 115 -9.31 -19.84 -1.89
CA ASP A 115 -9.41 -19.91 -0.43
C ASP A 115 -8.16 -19.33 0.24
N PHE A 116 -8.36 -18.24 0.98
CA PHE A 116 -7.33 -17.56 1.77
C PHE A 116 -7.49 -17.81 3.28
N ALA A 117 -8.33 -18.75 3.70
CA ALA A 117 -8.57 -19.01 5.12
C ALA A 117 -7.27 -19.36 5.87
N GLY A 118 -7.06 -18.70 7.00
CA GLY A 118 -5.85 -18.86 7.84
C GLY A 118 -4.57 -18.22 7.30
N LYS A 119 -4.62 -17.60 6.11
CA LYS A 119 -3.44 -16.92 5.52
C LYS A 119 -3.27 -15.52 6.08
N THR A 120 -2.03 -15.08 6.21
CA THR A 120 -1.69 -13.68 6.46
C THR A 120 -1.62 -12.94 5.11
N ILE A 121 -2.48 -11.94 4.92
CA ILE A 121 -2.52 -11.12 3.71
C ILE A 121 -1.96 -9.75 4.03
N VAL A 122 -0.92 -9.35 3.31
CA VAL A 122 -0.28 -8.05 3.42
C VAL A 122 -0.55 -7.26 2.14
N PRO A 123 -1.52 -6.34 2.13
CA PRO A 123 -1.82 -5.56 0.93
C PRO A 123 -0.65 -4.65 0.56
N PHE A 124 -0.39 -4.49 -0.73
CA PHE A 124 0.39 -3.37 -1.23
C PHE A 124 -0.26 -2.80 -2.49
N CYS A 125 -0.25 -1.48 -2.63
CA CYS A 125 -0.95 -0.89 -3.75
C CYS A 125 -0.24 0.31 -4.36
N THR A 126 -0.54 0.56 -5.63
CA THR A 126 -0.13 1.76 -6.34
C THR A 126 -1.35 2.59 -6.70
N PHE A 127 -1.23 3.91 -6.64
CA PHE A 127 -2.36 4.81 -6.84
C PHE A 127 -1.96 6.16 -7.43
N GLY A 128 -2.93 6.88 -7.97
CA GLY A 128 -2.77 8.29 -8.37
C GLY A 128 -2.81 9.25 -7.19
N SER A 129 -3.70 9.01 -6.21
CA SER A 129 -3.89 9.92 -5.08
C SER A 129 -3.97 9.26 -3.71
N GLY A 130 -4.42 8.00 -3.60
CA GLY A 130 -4.60 7.29 -2.34
C GLY A 130 -5.53 6.09 -2.51
N GLY A 131 -6.03 5.52 -1.38
CA GLY A 131 -6.99 4.44 -1.37
C GLY A 131 -6.52 3.16 -0.64
N LEU A 132 -5.33 3.17 -0.04
CA LEU A 132 -4.81 2.00 0.70
C LEU A 132 -5.78 1.57 1.81
N ASN A 133 -6.20 2.49 2.67
CA ASN A 133 -7.07 2.16 3.82
C ASN A 133 -8.40 1.59 3.35
N THR A 134 -9.07 2.28 2.42
CA THR A 134 -10.37 1.84 1.86
C THR A 134 -10.28 0.46 1.20
N SER A 135 -9.22 0.22 0.41
CA SER A 135 -9.02 -1.07 -0.25
C SER A 135 -8.65 -2.19 0.72
N SER A 136 -7.85 -1.89 1.76
CA SER A 136 -7.52 -2.85 2.81
C SER A 136 -8.76 -3.25 3.63
N ASP A 137 -9.63 -2.29 3.94
CA ASP A 137 -10.90 -2.58 4.62
C ASP A 137 -11.87 -3.37 3.73
N ALA A 138 -11.87 -3.12 2.43
CA ALA A 138 -12.62 -3.94 1.47
C ALA A 138 -12.08 -5.37 1.41
N LEU A 139 -10.75 -5.57 1.45
CA LEU A 139 -10.13 -6.90 1.52
C LEU A 139 -10.49 -7.63 2.82
N LYS A 140 -10.44 -6.97 3.97
CA LYS A 140 -10.87 -7.56 5.25
C LYS A 140 -12.31 -8.07 5.20
N LYS A 141 -13.21 -7.31 4.56
CA LYS A 141 -14.61 -7.72 4.35
C LYS A 141 -14.74 -8.90 3.39
N ALA A 142 -13.95 -8.91 2.31
CA ALA A 142 -13.98 -9.98 1.31
C ALA A 142 -13.32 -11.27 1.80
N LEU A 143 -12.36 -11.18 2.72
CA LEU A 143 -11.57 -12.30 3.26
C LEU A 143 -11.71 -12.44 4.78
N PRO A 144 -12.93 -12.69 5.31
CA PRO A 144 -13.18 -12.68 6.76
C PRO A 144 -12.48 -13.82 7.53
N LYS A 145 -11.98 -14.83 6.84
CA LYS A 145 -11.23 -15.96 7.42
C LYS A 145 -9.71 -15.81 7.27
N ALA A 146 -9.23 -14.76 6.58
CA ALA A 146 -7.82 -14.44 6.46
C ALA A 146 -7.42 -13.38 7.48
N ASN A 147 -6.12 -13.30 7.78
CA ASN A 147 -5.55 -12.28 8.64
C ASN A 147 -4.99 -11.12 7.79
N VAL A 148 -5.84 -10.15 7.44
CA VAL A 148 -5.43 -9.00 6.62
C VAL A 148 -4.73 -7.96 7.50
N GLN A 149 -3.45 -7.76 7.27
CA GLN A 149 -2.56 -6.88 8.02
C GLN A 149 -2.53 -5.45 7.47
N ALA A 150 -1.77 -4.58 8.14
CA ALA A 150 -1.41 -3.28 7.60
C ALA A 150 -0.70 -3.43 6.24
N GLY A 151 -1.02 -2.55 5.30
CA GLY A 151 -0.49 -2.60 3.95
C GLY A 151 0.50 -1.47 3.66
N TYR A 152 1.17 -1.58 2.50
CA TYR A 152 2.02 -0.54 1.93
C TYR A 152 1.35 0.09 0.71
N GLY A 153 1.43 1.41 0.59
CA GLY A 153 0.87 2.13 -0.56
C GLY A 153 1.81 3.21 -1.07
N VAL A 154 1.90 3.34 -2.39
CA VAL A 154 2.75 4.36 -3.02
C VAL A 154 2.09 4.97 -4.24
N ARG A 155 2.21 6.29 -4.40
CA ARG A 155 1.81 6.95 -5.65
C ARG A 155 2.63 6.41 -6.83
N THR A 156 1.97 6.21 -7.97
CA THR A 156 2.61 5.76 -9.21
C THR A 156 3.83 6.61 -9.58
N ALA A 157 3.74 7.94 -9.40
CA ALA A 157 4.85 8.87 -9.67
C ALA A 157 6.07 8.66 -8.73
N ARG A 158 5.88 8.04 -7.55
CA ARG A 158 6.92 7.83 -6.53
C ARG A 158 7.45 6.40 -6.48
N VAL A 159 6.98 5.52 -7.35
CA VAL A 159 7.45 4.11 -7.41
C VAL A 159 8.98 4.00 -7.52
N PRO A 160 9.70 4.86 -8.26
CA PRO A 160 11.18 4.82 -8.29
C PRO A 160 11.85 5.02 -6.92
N SER A 161 11.20 5.73 -6.00
CA SER A 161 11.71 6.01 -4.64
C SER A 161 11.19 5.04 -3.58
N ALA A 162 10.34 4.06 -3.95
CA ALA A 162 9.63 3.20 -3.02
C ALA A 162 10.53 2.24 -2.23
N ALA A 163 11.73 1.90 -2.72
CA ALA A 163 12.57 0.86 -2.13
C ALA A 163 12.91 1.10 -0.64
N LYS A 164 13.25 2.33 -0.26
CA LYS A 164 13.54 2.70 1.15
C LYS A 164 12.29 2.65 2.03
N GLU A 165 11.16 3.13 1.53
CA GLU A 165 9.89 3.11 2.27
C GLU A 165 9.41 1.69 2.50
N LEU A 166 9.56 0.84 1.48
CA LEU A 166 9.23 -0.57 1.54
C LEU A 166 10.15 -1.32 2.52
N ASP A 167 11.47 -1.07 2.49
CA ASP A 167 12.41 -1.65 3.46
C ASP A 167 12.01 -1.34 4.90
N ARG A 168 11.68 -0.07 5.19
CA ARG A 168 11.21 0.34 6.50
C ARG A 168 9.91 -0.36 6.87
N PHE A 169 8.90 -0.34 5.98
CA PHE A 169 7.62 -1.02 6.19
C PHE A 169 7.79 -2.51 6.54
N LEU A 170 8.65 -3.20 5.80
CA LEU A 170 8.91 -4.62 6.02
C LEU A 170 9.56 -4.90 7.36
N LYS A 171 10.50 -4.06 7.80
CA LYS A 171 11.15 -4.16 9.10
C LYS A 171 10.20 -3.83 10.25
N GLU A 172 9.42 -2.75 10.13
CA GLU A 172 8.44 -2.33 11.14
C GLU A 172 7.36 -3.40 11.40
N ASN A 173 7.02 -4.17 10.38
CA ASN A 173 6.00 -5.22 10.46
C ASN A 173 6.57 -6.65 10.62
N GLY A 174 7.89 -6.78 10.83
CA GLY A 174 8.53 -8.07 11.09
C GLY A 174 8.66 -9.01 9.89
N TYR A 175 8.51 -8.50 8.67
CA TYR A 175 8.68 -9.30 7.43
C TYR A 175 10.12 -9.36 6.95
N LYS A 176 10.97 -8.49 7.46
CA LYS A 176 12.40 -8.40 7.18
C LYS A 176 13.17 -8.11 8.47
N GLU A 177 14.30 -8.74 8.66
CA GLU A 177 15.19 -8.46 9.79
C GLU A 177 15.91 -7.12 9.59
N GLY A 178 16.27 -6.48 10.71
CA GLY A 178 17.06 -5.25 10.75
C GLY A 178 16.55 -4.24 11.76
N ALA A 179 17.35 -3.24 12.04
CA ALA A 179 16.94 -2.14 12.93
C ALA A 179 15.79 -1.33 12.31
N VAL A 180 14.79 -1.05 13.11
CA VAL A 180 13.65 -0.20 12.75
C VAL A 180 13.97 1.23 13.15
N SER A 181 14.10 2.12 12.17
CA SER A 181 14.12 3.55 12.43
C SER A 181 12.70 4.07 12.48
N LYS A 182 12.13 4.16 13.70
CA LYS A 182 10.77 4.68 13.89
C LYS A 182 10.73 6.14 13.41
N LEU A 183 9.77 6.44 12.55
CA LEU A 183 9.53 7.81 12.13
C LEU A 183 9.08 8.66 13.31
N PRO A 184 9.59 9.90 13.48
CA PRO A 184 9.06 10.83 14.44
C PRO A 184 7.56 11.10 14.22
N ASP A 185 6.86 11.44 15.27
CA ASP A 185 5.49 11.93 15.14
C ASP A 185 5.47 13.30 14.41
N TYR A 186 4.36 13.60 13.76
CA TYR A 186 4.17 14.95 13.22
C TYR A 186 4.03 15.95 14.38
N SER A 187 4.56 17.15 14.20
CA SER A 187 4.31 18.27 15.12
C SER A 187 2.81 18.57 15.20
N GLU A 188 2.44 19.35 16.22
CA GLU A 188 1.10 19.92 16.28
C GLU A 188 0.77 20.72 15.02
N GLN A 189 -0.50 20.67 14.62
CA GLN A 189 -1.01 21.40 13.46
C GLN A 189 -0.98 22.91 13.72
N GLN A 190 -0.29 23.64 12.84
CA GLN A 190 -0.20 25.10 12.87
C GLN A 190 -0.86 25.70 11.62
N PRO A 191 -1.33 26.93 11.65
CA PRO A 191 -1.78 27.65 10.45
C PRO A 191 -0.71 27.64 9.36
N VAL A 192 -1.12 27.42 8.10
CA VAL A 192 -0.20 27.39 6.95
C VAL A 192 0.37 28.78 6.69
N THR A 193 1.70 28.88 6.57
CA THR A 193 2.40 30.11 6.14
C THR A 193 2.41 30.21 4.61
N GLU A 194 2.73 31.38 4.05
CA GLU A 194 2.87 31.59 2.60
C GLU A 194 3.93 30.66 1.98
N ALA A 195 5.04 30.42 2.69
CA ALA A 195 6.09 29.51 2.23
C ALA A 195 5.58 28.06 2.12
N GLU A 196 4.82 27.61 3.10
CA GLU A 196 4.21 26.25 3.12
C GLU A 196 3.10 26.11 2.09
N LYS A 197 2.35 27.19 1.83
CA LYS A 197 1.37 27.23 0.75
C LYS A 197 2.05 27.09 -0.62
N THR A 198 3.12 27.84 -0.85
CA THR A 198 3.93 27.74 -2.07
C THR A 198 4.48 26.32 -2.27
N LEU A 199 4.97 25.70 -1.17
CA LEU A 199 5.46 24.33 -1.18
C LEU A 199 4.34 23.35 -1.55
N PHE A 200 3.16 23.48 -0.94
CA PHE A 200 1.98 22.67 -1.22
C PHE A 200 1.56 22.80 -2.69
N ASP A 201 1.43 24.02 -3.19
CA ASP A 201 1.05 24.31 -4.58
C ASP A 201 2.07 23.71 -5.58
N SER A 202 3.36 23.82 -5.27
CA SER A 202 4.43 23.20 -6.07
C SER A 202 4.32 21.67 -6.10
N ALA A 203 4.16 21.03 -4.93
CA ALA A 203 4.03 19.58 -4.84
C ALA A 203 2.81 19.03 -5.59
N CYS A 204 1.70 19.78 -5.55
CA CYS A 204 0.42 19.37 -6.11
C CYS A 204 0.20 19.83 -7.56
N SER A 205 1.12 20.60 -8.13
CA SER A 205 0.98 21.22 -9.46
C SER A 205 0.72 20.25 -10.61
N SER A 206 1.27 19.04 -10.52
CA SER A 206 1.09 17.99 -11.54
C SER A 206 -0.18 17.14 -11.36
N TYR A 207 -0.94 17.37 -10.28
CA TYR A 207 -2.15 16.60 -10.02
C TYR A 207 -3.35 17.23 -10.75
N GLN A 208 -4.07 16.42 -11.53
CA GLN A 208 -5.10 16.89 -12.47
C GLN A 208 -6.37 17.43 -11.81
N PHE A 209 -6.62 17.09 -10.54
CA PHE A 209 -7.85 17.45 -9.85
C PHE A 209 -7.57 18.48 -8.76
N PRO A 210 -8.49 19.44 -8.52
CA PRO A 210 -8.36 20.40 -7.44
C PRO A 210 -8.29 19.68 -6.09
N LEU A 211 -7.24 19.95 -5.31
CA LEU A 211 -7.06 19.37 -3.97
C LEU A 211 -7.64 20.27 -2.87
N GLY A 212 -7.97 21.52 -3.19
CA GLY A 212 -8.50 22.49 -2.23
C GLY A 212 -7.41 23.41 -1.65
N THR A 213 -7.73 24.09 -0.54
CA THR A 213 -6.86 25.07 0.09
C THR A 213 -6.31 24.52 1.40
N PRO A 214 -4.97 24.48 1.57
CA PRO A 214 -4.36 24.06 2.83
C PRO A 214 -4.64 25.09 3.93
N VAL A 215 -5.06 24.63 5.12
CA VAL A 215 -5.40 25.48 6.26
C VAL A 215 -4.46 25.32 7.45
N THR A 216 -4.07 24.08 7.75
CA THR A 216 -3.08 23.78 8.79
C THR A 216 -2.08 22.76 8.31
N VAL A 217 -0.91 22.73 8.95
CA VAL A 217 0.17 21.80 8.63
C VAL A 217 0.90 21.33 9.89
N GLY A 218 1.13 20.04 10.00
CA GLY A 218 2.10 19.42 10.91
C GLY A 218 3.31 18.95 10.12
N LYS A 219 4.49 18.98 10.74
CA LYS A 219 5.76 18.58 10.11
C LYS A 219 6.45 17.51 10.92
N ARG A 220 7.18 16.64 10.24
CA ARG A 220 8.19 15.79 10.86
C ARG A 220 9.44 15.79 10.02
N THR A 221 10.59 15.72 10.67
CA THR A 221 11.89 15.66 9.99
C THR A 221 12.52 14.30 10.27
N THR A 222 12.95 13.64 9.20
CA THR A 222 13.72 12.40 9.24
C THR A 222 15.16 12.67 8.83
N ASP A 223 16.00 11.64 8.76
CA ASP A 223 17.36 11.79 8.24
C ASP A 223 17.38 12.17 6.76
N ASP A 224 16.39 11.73 5.98
CA ASP A 224 16.34 11.84 4.52
C ASP A 224 15.38 12.92 4.01
N SER A 225 14.39 13.34 4.81
CA SER A 225 13.31 14.22 4.33
C SER A 225 12.71 15.10 5.44
N THR A 226 11.93 16.09 5.00
CA THR A 226 10.89 16.72 5.82
C THR A 226 9.54 16.36 5.21
N ASP A 227 8.68 15.77 6.03
CA ASP A 227 7.33 15.40 5.64
C ASP A 227 6.33 16.39 6.23
N TYR A 228 5.34 16.76 5.42
CA TYR A 228 4.28 17.69 5.74
C TYR A 228 2.93 16.98 5.71
N LYS A 229 2.13 17.18 6.75
CA LYS A 229 0.76 16.70 6.86
C LYS A 229 -0.18 17.91 6.83
N PHE A 230 -0.71 18.22 5.66
CA PHE A 230 -1.64 19.32 5.48
C PHE A 230 -3.08 18.90 5.76
N THR A 231 -3.81 19.71 6.52
CA THR A 231 -5.27 19.68 6.55
C THR A 231 -5.78 20.64 5.48
N VAL A 232 -6.60 20.15 4.58
CA VAL A 232 -7.03 20.87 3.38
C VAL A 232 -8.54 20.96 3.35
N LYS A 233 -9.08 22.16 3.11
CA LYS A 233 -10.49 22.39 2.81
C LYS A 233 -10.73 22.34 1.31
N SER A 234 -11.66 21.50 0.90
CA SER A 234 -12.11 21.37 -0.49
C SER A 234 -13.63 21.44 -0.55
N ARG A 235 -14.16 21.58 -1.76
CA ARG A 235 -15.60 21.41 -2.02
C ARG A 235 -15.81 20.10 -2.75
N GLY A 236 -16.69 19.26 -2.20
CA GLY A 236 -17.15 18.05 -2.87
C GLY A 236 -17.94 18.37 -4.14
N MET A 237 -18.20 17.35 -4.97
CA MET A 237 -18.99 17.50 -6.20
C MET A 237 -20.42 17.98 -5.94
N ASN A 238 -20.96 17.77 -4.75
CA ASN A 238 -22.26 18.25 -4.27
C ASN A 238 -22.23 19.68 -3.69
N GLY A 239 -21.06 20.37 -3.72
CA GLY A 239 -20.86 21.70 -3.17
C GLY A 239 -20.62 21.75 -1.66
N GLU A 240 -20.67 20.63 -0.95
CA GLU A 240 -20.39 20.55 0.49
C GLU A 240 -18.91 20.75 0.80
N GLU A 241 -18.60 21.38 1.94
CA GLU A 241 -17.23 21.46 2.43
C GLU A 241 -16.73 20.08 2.86
N ALA A 242 -15.56 19.69 2.38
CA ALA A 242 -14.87 18.48 2.76
C ALA A 242 -13.48 18.81 3.32
N ILE A 243 -13.09 18.10 4.37
CA ILE A 243 -11.77 18.19 4.96
C ILE A 243 -11.00 16.94 4.55
N THR A 244 -9.83 17.13 3.95
CA THR A 244 -8.93 16.03 3.54
C THR A 244 -7.55 16.25 4.14
N THR A 245 -6.82 15.16 4.32
CA THR A 245 -5.41 15.21 4.69
C THR A 245 -4.56 14.94 3.46
N ILE A 246 -3.60 15.84 3.20
CA ILE A 246 -2.65 15.70 2.08
C ILE A 246 -1.25 15.63 2.66
N TYR A 247 -0.51 14.62 2.20
CA TYR A 247 0.88 14.44 2.59
C TYR A 247 1.80 14.88 1.46
N VAL A 248 2.86 15.60 1.85
CA VAL A 248 3.93 16.07 0.96
C VAL A 248 5.26 15.76 1.59
N THR A 249 6.22 15.32 0.82
CA THR A 249 7.61 15.05 1.26
C THR A 249 8.58 15.92 0.48
N VAL A 250 9.60 16.44 1.16
CA VAL A 250 10.73 17.14 0.55
C VAL A 250 12.00 16.43 0.99
N GLY A 251 12.77 15.90 0.05
CA GLY A 251 14.09 15.31 0.31
C GLY A 251 15.07 16.36 0.85
N LYS A 252 16.13 15.90 1.52
CA LYS A 252 17.21 16.78 2.03
C LYS A 252 18.34 17.01 1.05
N GLU A 253 18.36 16.30 -0.07
CA GLU A 253 19.34 16.53 -1.13
C GLU A 253 19.18 17.92 -1.76
N GLU A 254 20.29 18.49 -2.20
CA GLU A 254 20.28 19.80 -2.83
C GLU A 254 19.40 19.78 -4.09
N GLY A 255 18.48 20.75 -4.18
CA GLY A 255 17.54 20.86 -5.29
C GLY A 255 16.33 19.91 -5.22
N ALA A 256 16.13 19.18 -4.11
CA ALA A 256 14.95 18.35 -3.93
C ALA A 256 13.67 19.15 -4.09
N LYS A 257 12.75 18.62 -4.90
CA LYS A 257 11.44 19.24 -5.12
C LYS A 257 10.42 18.65 -4.18
N PRO A 258 9.42 19.44 -3.74
CA PRO A 258 8.29 18.91 -2.99
C PRO A 258 7.54 17.85 -3.80
N GLU A 259 7.28 16.70 -3.19
CA GLU A 259 6.55 15.59 -3.80
C GLU A 259 5.23 15.35 -3.06
N PHE A 260 4.14 15.41 -3.80
CA PHE A 260 2.83 14.96 -3.30
C PHE A 260 2.83 13.44 -3.11
N THR A 261 2.49 12.97 -1.90
CA THR A 261 2.58 11.54 -1.56
C THR A 261 1.22 10.85 -1.50
N GLU A 262 0.22 11.45 -0.85
CA GLU A 262 -1.09 10.81 -0.67
C GLU A 262 -2.19 11.82 -0.31
N VAL A 263 -3.44 11.49 -0.67
CA VAL A 263 -4.67 12.09 -0.14
C VAL A 263 -5.39 11.06 0.72
N VAL A 264 -5.68 11.42 1.96
CA VAL A 264 -6.54 10.64 2.86
C VAL A 264 -7.84 11.42 3.10
N ARG A 265 -8.97 10.81 2.73
CA ARG A 265 -10.33 11.33 2.85
C ARG A 265 -11.08 10.64 3.95
#